data_ef3e9c488754673cc34cf73a05bcadb7
#
_entry.id   ef3e9c488754673cc34cf73a05bcadb7
#
_cell.length_a   1.000
_cell.length_b   1.000
_cell.length_c   1.000
_cell.angle_alpha   90.00
_cell.angle_beta   90.00
_cell.angle_gamma   90.00
#
_symmetry.space_group_name_H-M   'P 1'
#
loop_
_entity.id
_entity.type
_entity.pdbx_description
1 polymer ?
#
loop_
_entity_poly.entity_id
_entity_poly.type
_entity_poly.pdbx_seq_one_letter_code
_entity_poly.pdbx_strand_id
1 'polypeptide(L)'
;NWATVKFWKQMGLTRVILSRELSLDEIAEIRQQVPDIELEIFVHGALCMAYSGRCLLSGYINKRDPNQGTCTNACRWEYKMEEGKVDDVGNIVPKFDPSQQIEVKNVAPTLGEGAVTDKVFLYTEAQNPDEQMTAFEDEHGTYFMNSKDLRAVQHVEKLTALGVHSL
;
A
#
# COMPACT_ATOMS: atom_id res chain seq x y z
N ASN A 1 4.31 17.15 3.73
CA ASN A 1 5.22 18.27 3.48
C ASN A 1 5.27 19.26 4.65
N TRP A 2 6.21 20.17 4.67
CA TRP A 2 6.39 21.14 5.74
C TRP A 2 5.18 22.07 5.98
N ALA A 3 4.45 22.44 4.94
CA ALA A 3 3.29 23.32 5.08
C ALA A 3 2.16 22.65 5.89
N THR A 4 1.92 21.36 5.65
CA THR A 4 0.98 20.56 6.44
C THR A 4 1.41 20.45 7.90
N VAL A 5 2.71 20.19 8.15
CA VAL A 5 3.24 20.10 9.51
C VAL A 5 3.11 21.46 10.24
N LYS A 6 3.39 22.56 9.54
CA LYS A 6 3.23 23.92 10.06
C LYS A 6 1.76 24.23 10.41
N PHE A 7 0.83 23.83 9.55
CA PHE A 7 -0.60 23.97 9.83
C PHE A 7 -1.01 23.25 11.10
N TRP A 8 -0.65 21.97 11.24
CA TRP A 8 -1.01 21.20 12.43
C TRP A 8 -0.35 21.72 13.71
N LYS A 9 0.89 22.24 13.64
CA LYS A 9 1.51 22.96 14.75
C LYS A 9 0.70 24.16 15.18
N GLN A 10 0.20 24.97 14.22
CA GLN A 10 -0.67 26.12 14.52
C GLN A 10 -2.00 25.71 15.17
N MET A 11 -2.47 24.50 14.88
CA MET A 11 -3.65 23.91 15.52
C MET A 11 -3.35 23.34 16.93
N GLY A 12 -2.12 23.48 17.43
CA GLY A 12 -1.75 23.08 18.78
C GLY A 12 -1.13 21.69 18.92
N LEU A 13 -0.83 20.99 17.81
CA LEU A 13 -0.12 19.73 17.88
C LEU A 13 1.36 19.95 18.24
N THR A 14 1.86 19.12 19.15
CA THR A 14 3.25 19.15 19.62
C THR A 14 4.13 18.11 18.92
N ARG A 15 3.55 17.07 18.36
CA ARG A 15 4.24 15.99 17.64
C ARG A 15 3.48 15.59 16.37
N VAL A 16 4.23 15.25 15.32
CA VAL A 16 3.69 14.73 14.06
C VAL A 16 4.45 13.47 13.67
N ILE A 17 3.69 12.41 13.39
CA ILE A 17 4.22 11.20 12.77
C ILE A 17 4.23 11.43 11.26
N LEU A 18 5.40 11.35 10.65
CA LEU A 18 5.57 11.58 9.22
C LEU A 18 5.17 10.33 8.41
N SER A 19 4.65 10.58 7.22
CA SER A 19 4.33 9.49 6.28
C SER A 19 5.60 8.77 5.80
N ARG A 20 5.46 7.50 5.44
CA ARG A 20 6.60 6.63 5.08
C ARG A 20 7.18 6.92 3.71
N GLU A 21 6.47 7.69 2.88
CA GLU A 21 6.86 8.04 1.51
C GLU A 21 7.87 9.18 1.43
N LEU A 22 8.10 9.91 2.54
CA LEU A 22 9.00 11.06 2.55
C LEU A 22 10.47 10.63 2.40
N SER A 23 11.18 11.33 1.54
CA SER A 23 12.64 11.24 1.41
C SER A 23 13.35 11.93 2.59
N LEU A 24 14.64 11.62 2.78
CA LEU A 24 15.46 12.28 3.81
C LEU A 24 15.57 13.80 3.59
N ASP A 25 15.59 14.24 2.33
CA ASP A 25 15.65 15.67 1.99
C ASP A 25 14.35 16.38 2.35
N GLU A 26 13.20 15.78 2.09
CA GLU A 26 11.90 16.32 2.50
C GLU A 26 11.76 16.37 4.03
N ILE A 27 12.30 15.40 4.75
CA ILE A 27 12.34 15.39 6.21
C ILE A 27 13.24 16.53 6.72
N ALA A 28 14.41 16.75 6.09
CA ALA A 28 15.31 17.84 6.40
C ALA A 28 14.64 19.21 6.16
N GLU A 29 13.93 19.36 5.05
CA GLU A 29 13.15 20.57 4.75
C GLU A 29 12.06 20.82 5.81
N ILE A 30 11.31 19.78 6.20
CA ILE A 30 10.31 19.90 7.27
C ILE A 30 10.95 20.39 8.57
N ARG A 31 12.09 19.81 8.96
CA ARG A 31 12.82 20.21 10.16
C ARG A 31 13.29 21.66 10.09
N GLN A 32 13.81 22.10 8.94
CA GLN A 32 14.27 23.46 8.72
C GLN A 32 13.11 24.48 8.82
N GLN A 33 11.97 24.16 8.22
CA GLN A 33 10.82 25.07 8.15
C GLN A 33 9.99 25.10 9.45
N VAL A 34 10.00 24.01 10.22
CA VAL A 34 9.22 23.88 11.46
C VAL A 34 10.10 23.28 12.58
N PRO A 35 11.08 24.04 13.11
CA PRO A 35 12.09 23.52 14.03
C PRO A 35 11.56 23.14 15.41
N ASP A 36 10.42 23.68 15.84
CA ASP A 36 9.92 23.54 17.22
C ASP A 36 8.86 22.46 17.38
N ILE A 37 8.65 21.59 16.39
CA ILE A 37 7.72 20.46 16.49
C ILE A 37 8.49 19.15 16.64
N GLU A 38 7.98 18.25 17.44
CA GLU A 38 8.54 16.89 17.52
C GLU A 38 8.16 16.09 16.28
N LEU A 39 9.16 15.44 15.66
CA LEU A 39 8.96 14.54 14.52
C LEU A 39 9.18 13.11 14.93
N GLU A 40 8.28 12.24 14.49
CA GLU A 40 8.35 10.80 14.64
C GLU A 40 8.30 10.13 13.27
N ILE A 41 9.11 9.07 13.05
CA ILE A 41 9.28 8.42 11.75
C ILE A 41 9.33 6.90 11.94
N PHE A 42 8.68 6.17 11.06
CA PHE A 42 8.85 4.73 10.97
C PHE A 42 10.17 4.38 10.29
N VAL A 43 10.99 3.56 10.92
CA VAL A 43 12.27 3.09 10.36
C VAL A 43 12.26 1.62 9.97
N HIS A 44 11.26 0.86 10.46
CA HIS A 44 11.06 -0.54 10.11
C HIS A 44 9.58 -0.91 10.19
N GLY A 45 9.19 -1.88 9.38
CA GLY A 45 7.86 -2.48 9.41
C GLY A 45 7.16 -2.52 8.07
N ALA A 46 5.90 -2.91 8.11
CA ALA A 46 5.08 -3.07 6.92
C ALA A 46 4.88 -1.74 6.18
N LEU A 47 5.29 -1.69 4.92
CA LEU A 47 4.93 -0.59 4.03
C LEU A 47 3.56 -0.87 3.41
N CYS A 48 2.68 0.14 3.40
CA CYS A 48 1.39 0.04 2.72
C CYS A 48 1.57 -0.05 1.20
N MET A 49 0.73 -0.83 0.53
CA MET A 49 0.66 -0.83 -0.93
C MET A 49 0.11 0.49 -1.49
N ALA A 50 -0.74 1.16 -0.72
CA ALA A 50 -1.34 2.43 -1.07
C ALA A 50 -0.60 3.60 -0.42
N TYR A 51 -0.69 4.77 -1.02
CA TYR A 51 -0.23 6.02 -0.43
C TYR A 51 -0.87 6.24 0.94
N SER A 52 -0.12 6.76 1.89
CA SER A 52 -0.63 7.08 3.23
C SER A 52 -1.89 7.94 3.18
N GLY A 53 -2.94 7.51 3.86
CA GLY A 53 -4.25 8.17 3.88
C GLY A 53 -5.14 7.92 2.65
N ARG A 54 -4.76 7.02 1.72
CA ARG A 54 -5.52 6.74 0.50
C ARG A 54 -5.86 5.27 0.29
N CYS A 55 -5.66 4.43 1.29
CA CYS A 55 -6.02 3.03 1.20
C CYS A 55 -7.53 2.83 1.31
N LEU A 56 -8.12 2.10 0.39
CA LEU A 56 -9.54 1.72 0.40
C LEU A 56 -9.74 0.22 0.61
N LEU A 57 -8.67 -0.58 0.49
CA LEU A 57 -8.76 -2.04 0.43
C LEU A 57 -9.44 -2.64 1.67
N SER A 58 -8.98 -2.29 2.88
CA SER A 58 -9.57 -2.80 4.11
C SER A 58 -11.03 -2.35 4.29
N GLY A 59 -11.36 -1.14 3.84
CA GLY A 59 -12.74 -0.64 3.81
C GLY A 59 -13.61 -1.43 2.85
N TYR A 60 -13.10 -1.77 1.68
CA TYR A 60 -13.81 -2.56 0.68
C TYR A 60 -14.05 -3.99 1.16
N ILE A 61 -13.01 -4.69 1.60
CA ILE A 61 -13.09 -6.11 2.00
C ILE A 61 -13.82 -6.29 3.33
N ASN A 62 -13.45 -5.51 4.36
CA ASN A 62 -13.87 -5.75 5.74
C ASN A 62 -14.75 -4.66 6.34
N LYS A 63 -15.12 -3.65 5.57
CA LYS A 63 -15.88 -2.47 6.04
C LYS A 63 -15.16 -1.70 7.17
N ARG A 64 -13.81 -1.80 7.25
CA ARG A 64 -12.97 -1.11 8.23
C ARG A 64 -12.07 -0.10 7.53
N ASP A 65 -12.26 1.19 7.85
CA ASP A 65 -11.49 2.26 7.21
C ASP A 65 -10.02 2.26 7.67
N PRO A 66 -9.06 1.91 6.79
CA PRO A 66 -7.65 1.85 7.14
C PRO A 66 -7.06 3.24 7.44
N ASN A 67 -7.68 4.31 6.93
CA ASN A 67 -7.21 5.68 7.11
C ASN A 67 -7.62 6.25 8.49
N GLN A 68 -8.48 5.53 9.21
CA GLN A 68 -8.90 5.84 10.59
C GLN A 68 -8.28 4.88 11.62
N GLY A 69 -7.17 4.24 11.29
CA GLY A 69 -6.45 3.36 12.22
C GLY A 69 -7.04 1.96 12.37
N THR A 70 -8.03 1.56 11.56
CA THR A 70 -8.69 0.24 11.67
C THR A 70 -8.29 -0.73 10.56
N CYS A 71 -7.08 -0.58 10.01
CA CYS A 71 -6.54 -1.44 8.96
C CYS A 71 -6.50 -2.90 9.39
N THR A 72 -6.97 -3.80 8.52
CA THR A 72 -6.94 -5.26 8.72
C THR A 72 -5.75 -5.94 8.08
N ASN A 73 -4.84 -5.18 7.45
CA ASN A 73 -3.72 -5.69 6.65
C ASN A 73 -4.15 -6.64 5.51
N ALA A 74 -5.34 -6.43 4.94
CA ALA A 74 -5.86 -7.27 3.87
C ALA A 74 -4.90 -7.38 2.68
N CYS A 75 -4.07 -6.36 2.41
CA CYS A 75 -3.03 -6.41 1.38
C CYS A 75 -1.92 -7.45 1.65
N ARG A 76 -1.92 -8.14 2.80
CA ARG A 76 -0.94 -9.16 3.19
C ARG A 76 -1.56 -10.55 3.35
N TRP A 77 -2.85 -10.69 3.07
CA TRP A 77 -3.52 -11.97 3.11
C TRP A 77 -3.13 -12.81 1.90
N GLU A 78 -3.38 -14.07 1.97
CA GLU A 78 -3.14 -15.02 0.90
C GLU A 78 -4.35 -15.04 -0.04
N TYR A 79 -4.13 -14.79 -1.34
CA TYR A 79 -5.18 -14.79 -2.35
C TYR A 79 -4.89 -15.85 -3.40
N LYS A 80 -5.94 -16.49 -3.89
CA LYS A 80 -5.88 -17.35 -5.08
C LYS A 80 -6.33 -16.53 -6.28
N MET A 81 -5.64 -16.69 -7.39
CA MET A 81 -5.96 -16.00 -8.63
C MET A 81 -6.43 -17.01 -9.68
N GLU A 82 -7.53 -16.69 -10.33
CA GLU A 82 -8.10 -17.49 -11.41
C GLU A 82 -8.36 -16.60 -12.63
N GLU A 83 -8.23 -17.17 -13.84
CA GLU A 83 -8.54 -16.44 -15.07
C GLU A 83 -10.06 -16.23 -15.17
N GLY A 84 -10.46 -14.99 -15.42
CA GLY A 84 -11.87 -14.61 -15.62
C GLY A 84 -12.19 -14.43 -17.10
N LYS A 85 -13.48 -14.41 -17.41
CA LYS A 85 -14.03 -13.97 -18.71
C LYS A 85 -15.21 -13.02 -18.47
N VAL A 86 -15.45 -12.15 -19.42
CA VAL A 86 -16.63 -11.29 -19.41
C VAL A 86 -17.78 -12.09 -20.04
N ASP A 87 -18.94 -12.14 -19.36
CA ASP A 87 -20.16 -12.73 -19.88
C ASP A 87 -20.93 -11.78 -20.81
N ASP A 88 -22.02 -12.26 -21.42
CA ASP A 88 -22.82 -11.49 -22.38
C ASP A 88 -23.51 -10.25 -21.77
N VAL A 89 -23.54 -10.13 -20.45
CA VAL A 89 -24.17 -9.03 -19.68
C VAL A 89 -23.09 -8.07 -19.11
N GLY A 90 -21.80 -8.35 -19.35
CA GLY A 90 -20.67 -7.54 -18.89
C GLY A 90 -20.14 -7.88 -17.49
N ASN A 91 -20.60 -8.96 -16.86
CA ASN A 91 -20.06 -9.43 -15.60
C ASN A 91 -18.78 -10.24 -15.82
N ILE A 92 -17.86 -10.15 -14.87
CA ILE A 92 -16.64 -10.97 -14.85
C ILE A 92 -16.97 -12.26 -14.09
N VAL A 93 -16.87 -13.39 -14.79
CA VAL A 93 -17.13 -14.71 -14.26
C VAL A 93 -15.89 -15.60 -14.41
N PRO A 94 -15.69 -16.62 -13.57
CA PRO A 94 -14.59 -17.55 -13.72
C PRO A 94 -14.58 -18.19 -15.11
N LYS A 95 -13.40 -18.26 -15.72
CA LYS A 95 -13.21 -19.08 -16.91
C LYS A 95 -13.02 -20.50 -16.41
N PHE A 96 -14.11 -21.25 -16.35
CA PHE A 96 -14.09 -22.60 -15.82
C PHE A 96 -13.23 -23.51 -16.72
N ASP A 97 -11.99 -23.71 -16.31
CA ASP A 97 -11.12 -24.79 -16.78
C ASP A 97 -10.61 -25.55 -15.57
N PRO A 98 -11.16 -26.74 -15.28
CA PRO A 98 -10.77 -27.53 -14.10
C PRO A 98 -9.29 -27.96 -14.09
N SER A 99 -8.57 -27.79 -15.21
CA SER A 99 -7.18 -28.21 -15.37
C SER A 99 -6.16 -27.11 -15.09
N GLN A 100 -6.58 -25.84 -14.91
CA GLN A 100 -5.69 -24.69 -14.73
C GLN A 100 -5.89 -24.00 -13.37
N GLN A 101 -5.62 -24.72 -12.28
CA GLN A 101 -5.30 -24.04 -11.02
C GLN A 101 -3.88 -23.51 -11.11
N ILE A 102 -3.74 -22.21 -11.35
CA ILE A 102 -2.44 -21.56 -11.29
C ILE A 102 -2.14 -21.31 -9.81
N GLU A 103 -1.30 -22.13 -9.21
CA GLU A 103 -0.64 -21.78 -7.94
C GLU A 103 0.27 -20.59 -8.19
N VAL A 104 -0.16 -19.41 -7.82
CA VAL A 104 0.72 -18.23 -7.83
C VAL A 104 1.66 -18.32 -6.64
N LYS A 105 2.79 -18.99 -6.82
CA LYS A 105 3.94 -18.84 -5.94
C LYS A 105 4.47 -17.43 -6.15
N ASN A 106 4.44 -16.59 -5.11
CA ASN A 106 5.07 -15.28 -4.99
C ASN A 106 6.00 -14.89 -6.15
N VAL A 107 5.43 -14.50 -7.28
CA VAL A 107 6.19 -13.95 -8.39
C VAL A 107 6.39 -12.48 -8.05
N ALA A 108 7.60 -12.14 -7.60
CA ALA A 108 8.00 -10.74 -7.53
C ALA A 108 7.81 -10.15 -8.94
N PRO A 109 7.05 -9.06 -9.12
CA PRO A 109 6.92 -8.46 -10.43
C PRO A 109 8.31 -7.99 -10.85
N THR A 110 8.86 -8.61 -11.88
CA THR A 110 9.94 -8.03 -12.65
C THR A 110 9.35 -6.77 -13.29
N LEU A 111 9.88 -5.62 -12.92
CA LEU A 111 9.73 -4.38 -13.66
C LEU A 111 10.34 -4.59 -15.06
N GLY A 112 9.57 -5.16 -15.96
CA GLY A 112 9.90 -5.34 -17.36
C GLY A 112 8.71 -4.88 -18.17
N GLU A 113 8.96 -4.22 -19.28
CA GLU A 113 8.03 -3.68 -20.26
C GLU A 113 6.73 -4.49 -20.29
N GLY A 114 5.67 -3.93 -19.66
CA GLY A 114 4.40 -4.60 -19.49
C GLY A 114 3.69 -4.73 -20.85
N ALA A 115 3.56 -5.94 -21.32
CA ALA A 115 2.55 -6.20 -22.33
C ALA A 115 1.19 -6.00 -21.66
N VAL A 116 0.46 -4.97 -22.07
CA VAL A 116 -0.96 -4.80 -21.72
C VAL A 116 -1.68 -6.07 -22.15
N THR A 117 -2.18 -6.83 -21.21
CA THR A 117 -2.98 -8.01 -21.51
C THR A 117 -4.44 -7.64 -21.34
N ASP A 118 -5.27 -7.89 -22.36
CA ASP A 118 -6.74 -7.78 -22.25
C ASP A 118 -7.32 -8.87 -21.31
N LYS A 119 -6.47 -9.42 -20.44
CA LYS A 119 -6.86 -10.48 -19.50
C LYS A 119 -7.46 -9.89 -18.25
N VAL A 120 -8.57 -10.44 -17.86
CA VAL A 120 -9.24 -10.18 -16.59
C VAL A 120 -8.97 -11.35 -15.65
N PHE A 121 -8.59 -11.06 -14.43
CA PHE A 121 -8.29 -12.06 -13.42
C PHE A 121 -9.29 -11.98 -12.27
N LEU A 122 -9.61 -13.15 -11.72
CA LEU A 122 -10.34 -13.27 -10.45
C LEU A 122 -9.37 -13.75 -9.38
N TYR A 123 -9.45 -13.16 -8.22
CA TYR A 123 -8.70 -13.64 -7.06
C TYR A 123 -9.61 -13.79 -5.85
N THR A 124 -9.30 -14.78 -5.05
CA THR A 124 -10.09 -15.19 -3.88
C THR A 124 -9.17 -15.20 -2.67
N GLU A 125 -9.64 -14.67 -1.55
CA GLU A 125 -8.93 -14.76 -0.27
C GLU A 125 -9.08 -16.17 0.29
N ALA A 126 -7.97 -16.77 0.77
CA ALA A 126 -7.94 -18.20 1.17
C ALA A 126 -8.89 -18.56 2.33
N GLN A 127 -9.20 -17.60 3.21
CA GLN A 127 -10.15 -17.78 4.32
C GLN A 127 -11.60 -17.48 3.94
N ASN A 128 -11.83 -16.87 2.76
CA ASN A 128 -13.15 -16.50 2.23
C ASN A 128 -13.32 -16.97 0.78
N PRO A 129 -13.31 -18.28 0.53
CA PRO A 129 -13.26 -18.82 -0.83
C PRO A 129 -14.53 -18.55 -1.67
N ASP A 130 -15.61 -18.14 -1.04
CA ASP A 130 -16.89 -17.85 -1.70
C ASP A 130 -16.98 -16.41 -2.26
N GLU A 131 -16.03 -15.53 -1.89
CA GLU A 131 -16.01 -14.13 -2.33
C GLU A 131 -14.88 -13.90 -3.35
N GLN A 132 -15.26 -13.74 -4.62
CA GLN A 132 -14.33 -13.47 -5.71
C GLN A 132 -14.20 -11.98 -5.97
N MET A 133 -12.96 -11.52 -6.14
CA MET A 133 -12.61 -10.13 -6.46
C MET A 133 -11.95 -10.08 -7.84
N THR A 134 -12.15 -8.97 -8.54
CA THR A 134 -11.61 -8.77 -9.89
C THR A 134 -10.29 -8.00 -9.85
N ALA A 135 -9.32 -8.40 -10.68
CA ALA A 135 -8.09 -7.67 -10.92
C ALA A 135 -7.94 -7.32 -12.40
N PHE A 136 -7.45 -6.14 -12.66
CA PHE A 136 -7.21 -5.61 -14.00
C PHE A 136 -5.74 -5.23 -14.14
N GLU A 137 -5.21 -5.36 -15.35
CA GLU A 137 -3.92 -4.85 -15.73
C GLU A 137 -4.12 -3.81 -16.84
N ASP A 138 -3.47 -2.65 -16.70
CA ASP A 138 -3.47 -1.62 -17.74
C ASP A 138 -2.05 -1.15 -18.04
N GLU A 139 -1.91 -0.19 -18.94
CA GLU A 139 -0.62 0.38 -19.37
C GLU A 139 0.15 1.08 -18.22
N HIS A 140 -0.47 1.34 -17.09
CA HIS A 140 0.14 1.97 -15.92
C HIS A 140 0.59 0.97 -14.86
N GLY A 141 0.26 -0.31 -15.01
CA GLY A 141 0.71 -1.41 -14.16
C GLY A 141 -0.36 -2.43 -13.80
N THR A 142 0.08 -3.46 -13.14
CA THR A 142 -0.80 -4.48 -12.57
C THR A 142 -1.24 -4.02 -11.18
N TYR A 143 -2.54 -3.90 -10.97
CA TYR A 143 -3.13 -3.55 -9.66
C TYR A 143 -3.09 -4.75 -8.72
N PHE A 144 -1.89 -5.19 -8.42
CA PHE A 144 -1.60 -6.25 -7.47
C PHE A 144 -1.14 -5.68 -6.14
N MET A 145 -1.55 -6.35 -5.07
CA MET A 145 -1.15 -6.02 -3.71
C MET A 145 0.31 -6.40 -3.46
N ASN A 146 1.23 -5.53 -3.88
CA ASN A 146 2.66 -5.71 -3.64
C ASN A 146 3.08 -4.87 -2.44
N SER A 147 3.16 -5.50 -1.27
CA SER A 147 3.67 -4.85 -0.07
C SER A 147 5.16 -5.17 0.11
N LYS A 148 5.98 -4.11 0.17
CA LYS A 148 7.38 -4.21 0.59
C LYS A 148 7.50 -3.74 2.04
N ASP A 149 8.44 -4.34 2.80
CA ASP A 149 8.72 -3.85 4.13
C ASP A 149 9.63 -2.61 4.08
N LEU A 150 9.29 -1.61 4.89
CA LEU A 150 10.16 -0.47 5.11
C LEU A 150 11.40 -0.95 5.87
N ARG A 151 12.57 -0.63 5.33
CA ARG A 151 13.87 -0.87 5.97
C ARG A 151 14.70 0.39 5.91
N ALA A 152 14.49 1.30 6.84
CA ALA A 152 15.22 2.56 6.96
C ALA A 152 16.17 2.61 8.17
N VAL A 153 16.40 1.46 8.82
CA VAL A 153 17.29 1.34 10.00
C VAL A 153 18.71 1.82 9.69
N GLN A 154 19.21 1.62 8.47
CA GLN A 154 20.51 2.12 8.03
C GLN A 154 20.62 3.66 8.01
N HIS A 155 19.51 4.37 8.12
CA HIS A 155 19.47 5.85 8.12
C HIS A 155 19.24 6.45 9.51
N VAL A 156 19.21 5.64 10.57
CA VAL A 156 18.93 6.12 11.94
C VAL A 156 19.87 7.23 12.36
N GLU A 157 21.18 7.12 12.10
CA GLU A 157 22.15 8.17 12.43
C GLU A 157 21.83 9.49 11.72
N LYS A 158 21.48 9.45 10.44
CA LYS A 158 21.10 10.64 9.67
C LYS A 158 19.79 11.25 10.20
N LEU A 159 18.81 10.43 10.50
CA LEU A 159 17.52 10.87 11.05
C LEU A 159 17.69 11.53 12.43
N THR A 160 18.52 10.96 13.27
CA THR A 160 18.87 11.53 14.57
C THR A 160 19.59 12.87 14.41
N ALA A 161 20.56 12.96 13.49
CA ALA A 161 21.27 14.20 13.19
C ALA A 161 20.36 15.30 12.61
N LEU A 162 19.29 14.93 11.90
CA LEU A 162 18.23 15.83 11.44
C LEU A 162 17.29 16.31 12.57
N GLY A 163 17.43 15.76 13.78
CA GLY A 163 16.59 16.14 14.91
C GLY A 163 15.23 15.47 14.92
N VAL A 164 15.13 14.23 14.41
CA VAL A 164 13.96 13.37 14.63
C VAL A 164 13.94 12.91 16.08
N HIS A 165 12.79 13.00 16.75
CA HIS A 165 12.67 12.79 18.18
C HIS A 165 12.29 11.36 18.55
N SER A 166 11.63 10.64 17.64
CA SER A 166 11.17 9.26 17.84
C SER A 166 11.28 8.46 16.55
N LEU A 167 11.66 7.18 16.69
CA LEU A 167 11.87 6.26 15.58
C LEU A 167 11.08 4.97 15.82
#